data_6219a35746d84e8f39807fa55184d87e
#
_entry.id   6219a35746d84e8f39807fa55184d87e
#
_cell.length_a   1.000
_cell.length_b   1.000
_cell.length_c   1.000
_cell.angle_alpha   90.00
_cell.angle_beta   90.00
_cell.angle_gamma   90.00
#
_symmetry.space_group_name_H-M   'P 1'
#
loop_
_entity.id
_entity.type
_entity.pdbx_description
1 polymer ?
#
loop_
_entity_poly.entity_id
_entity_poly.type
_entity_poly.pdbx_seq_one_letter_code
_entity_poly.pdbx_strand_id
1 'polypeptide(L)'
;YYGSWHHYPKFDFEPKEFDDIDYIYISHIHLDHFDIKTLQQLKKDIPVFIHEFPHKYFKHSIEELGFKVEEIPNNKRTNLGKTWINIIAADNCNPEICSRVFGCNFDFNKFGTNQIDTFSVIDNNDQVIVNTNDCPYEIGQSTAKLIKEQYPKIDLLLAGYSGASDYPCSFDLEISEKEKEAKNKKDKRLQDAVDYIQIFDPKHYMPFAGRYVLGGKLTSLMKHKGEPTLDEGFNYLLENINQEKNKGIVLNIKSYFDLDTKQTSAPYIPENIQEREHYIQNVLSKLKFDYEELKQK
;
A
#
# COMPACT_ATOMS: atom_id res chain seq x y z
N TYR A 1 6.19 -12.60 3.59
CA TYR A 1 7.17 -12.03 4.54
C TYR A 1 7.55 -13.09 5.56
N TYR A 2 8.82 -13.44 5.66
CA TYR A 2 9.37 -14.36 6.67
C TYR A 2 8.60 -15.68 6.85
N GLY A 3 7.91 -16.15 5.78
CA GLY A 3 7.05 -17.33 5.79
C GLY A 3 5.69 -17.16 6.47
N SER A 4 5.35 -15.96 6.97
CA SER A 4 4.11 -15.70 7.71
C SER A 4 3.00 -15.03 6.88
N TRP A 5 3.36 -14.09 5.99
CA TRP A 5 2.43 -13.37 5.15
C TRP A 5 2.66 -13.69 3.68
N HIS A 6 1.59 -13.93 2.95
CA HIS A 6 1.65 -14.34 1.56
C HIS A 6 0.63 -13.58 0.71
N HIS A 7 0.87 -13.49 -0.59
CA HIS A 7 -0.11 -13.02 -1.56
C HIS A 7 -1.17 -14.08 -1.85
N TYR A 8 -2.38 -13.61 -2.08
CA TYR A 8 -3.42 -14.40 -2.71
C TYR A 8 -4.26 -13.50 -3.64
N PRO A 9 -4.56 -13.91 -4.88
CA PRO A 9 -4.06 -15.13 -5.54
C PRO A 9 -2.53 -15.22 -5.55
N LYS A 10 -2.00 -16.46 -5.69
CA LYS A 10 -0.56 -16.67 -5.79
C LYS A 10 -0.03 -15.87 -6.99
N PHE A 11 0.99 -15.09 -6.75
CA PHE A 11 1.71 -14.36 -7.78
C PHE A 11 3.11 -14.94 -7.95
N ASP A 12 3.41 -15.42 -9.17
CA ASP A 12 4.74 -15.85 -9.51
C ASP A 12 5.51 -14.63 -10.02
N PHE A 13 6.45 -14.17 -9.19
CA PHE A 13 7.30 -13.03 -9.49
C PHE A 13 8.39 -13.43 -10.48
N GLU A 14 8.39 -12.79 -11.64
CA GLU A 14 9.39 -12.98 -12.69
C GLU A 14 10.26 -11.72 -12.78
N PRO A 15 11.46 -11.70 -12.17
CA PRO A 15 12.30 -10.49 -12.10
C PRO A 15 12.58 -9.84 -13.46
N LYS A 16 12.69 -10.67 -14.52
CA LYS A 16 12.96 -10.20 -15.89
C LYS A 16 11.84 -9.33 -16.48
N GLU A 17 10.61 -9.45 -15.99
CA GLU A 17 9.50 -8.60 -16.43
C GLU A 17 9.73 -7.13 -16.04
N PHE A 18 10.66 -6.86 -15.13
CA PHE A 18 11.02 -5.53 -14.62
C PHE A 18 12.37 -5.01 -15.15
N ASP A 19 12.97 -5.71 -16.14
CA ASP A 19 14.29 -5.35 -16.66
C ASP A 19 14.30 -4.04 -17.46
N ASP A 20 13.14 -3.64 -18.00
CA ASP A 20 12.99 -2.46 -18.87
C ASP A 20 12.33 -1.27 -18.14
N ILE A 21 12.20 -1.32 -16.81
CA ILE A 21 11.69 -0.17 -16.04
C ILE A 21 12.79 0.88 -15.85
N ASP A 22 12.39 2.15 -15.93
CA ASP A 22 13.32 3.28 -15.79
C ASP A 22 13.64 3.62 -14.34
N TYR A 23 12.69 3.39 -13.42
CA TYR A 23 12.78 3.80 -12.02
C TYR A 23 12.01 2.87 -11.10
N ILE A 24 12.47 2.75 -9.86
CA ILE A 24 11.74 2.14 -8.76
C ILE A 24 11.36 3.25 -7.78
N TYR A 25 10.10 3.34 -7.41
CA TYR A 25 9.65 4.18 -6.30
C TYR A 25 9.29 3.30 -5.12
N ILE A 26 9.84 3.59 -3.94
CA ILE A 26 9.48 2.93 -2.69
C ILE A 26 8.93 3.99 -1.74
N SER A 27 7.67 3.82 -1.34
CA SER A 27 6.94 4.82 -0.55
C SER A 27 7.52 5.01 0.85
N HIS A 28 7.81 3.91 1.55
CA HIS A 28 8.31 3.94 2.93
C HIS A 28 8.95 2.61 3.35
N ILE A 29 9.47 2.57 4.58
CA ILE A 29 10.35 1.50 5.07
C ILE A 29 9.62 0.23 5.53
N HIS A 30 8.30 0.20 5.64
CA HIS A 30 7.59 -1.01 6.05
C HIS A 30 7.86 -2.17 5.10
N LEU A 31 7.95 -3.38 5.64
CA LEU A 31 8.44 -4.56 4.92
C LEU A 31 7.55 -5.01 3.76
N ASP A 32 6.29 -4.63 3.74
CA ASP A 32 5.35 -4.86 2.64
C ASP A 32 5.52 -3.87 1.48
N HIS A 33 6.28 -2.78 1.68
CA HIS A 33 6.70 -1.81 0.67
C HIS A 33 8.20 -1.90 0.36
N PHE A 34 9.03 -2.23 1.35
CA PHE A 34 10.46 -2.43 1.23
C PHE A 34 10.81 -3.91 1.43
N ASP A 35 10.50 -4.75 0.46
CA ASP A 35 10.84 -6.17 0.50
C ASP A 35 12.24 -6.44 -0.05
N ILE A 36 13.17 -6.73 0.84
CA ILE A 36 14.58 -7.01 0.53
C ILE A 36 14.72 -8.18 -0.44
N LYS A 37 13.93 -9.24 -0.29
CA LYS A 37 14.00 -10.43 -1.17
C LYS A 37 13.61 -10.11 -2.60
N THR A 38 12.60 -9.27 -2.79
CA THR A 38 12.20 -8.79 -4.12
C THR A 38 13.28 -7.90 -4.72
N LEU A 39 13.76 -6.91 -3.96
CA LEU A 39 14.78 -5.98 -4.44
C LEU A 39 16.10 -6.67 -4.79
N GLN A 40 16.50 -7.73 -4.06
CA GLN A 40 17.70 -8.50 -4.37
C GLN A 40 17.68 -9.14 -5.75
N GLN A 41 16.49 -9.40 -6.31
CA GLN A 41 16.31 -10.04 -7.61
C GLN A 41 16.26 -9.05 -8.78
N LEU A 42 16.05 -7.75 -8.50
CA LEU A 42 15.99 -6.72 -9.55
C LEU A 42 17.38 -6.23 -9.95
N LYS A 43 17.49 -5.69 -11.18
CA LYS A 43 18.71 -5.06 -11.70
C LYS A 43 19.13 -3.87 -10.84
N LYS A 44 20.43 -3.78 -10.54
CA LYS A 44 20.96 -2.75 -9.61
C LYS A 44 21.27 -1.41 -10.28
N ASP A 45 21.25 -1.36 -11.59
CA ASP A 45 21.42 -0.12 -12.38
C ASP A 45 20.12 0.72 -12.46
N ILE A 46 18.97 0.15 -12.07
CA ILE A 46 17.71 0.89 -11.99
C ILE A 46 17.76 1.81 -10.76
N PRO A 47 17.63 3.13 -10.92
CA PRO A 47 17.64 4.06 -9.80
C PRO A 47 16.38 3.94 -8.95
N VAL A 48 16.53 4.07 -7.63
CA VAL A 48 15.43 4.02 -6.66
C VAL A 48 15.13 5.40 -6.14
N PHE A 49 13.88 5.82 -6.23
CA PHE A 49 13.38 7.06 -5.65
C PHE A 49 12.67 6.81 -4.34
N ILE A 50 12.99 7.63 -3.34
CA ILE A 50 12.31 7.67 -2.05
C ILE A 50 12.05 9.12 -1.64
N HIS A 51 11.17 9.34 -0.70
CA HIS A 51 11.04 10.63 -0.03
C HIS A 51 12.33 10.98 0.73
N GLU A 52 12.70 12.26 0.76
CA GLU A 52 13.82 12.73 1.57
C GLU A 52 13.45 12.72 3.06
N PHE A 53 14.00 11.76 3.81
CA PHE A 53 13.84 11.68 5.25
C PHE A 53 15.02 12.29 6.00
N PRO A 54 14.81 12.90 7.19
CA PRO A 54 15.90 13.40 8.03
C PRO A 54 16.89 12.31 8.39
N HIS A 55 16.40 11.12 8.75
CA HIS A 55 17.21 9.95 9.04
C HIS A 55 17.46 9.12 7.79
N LYS A 56 18.74 8.87 7.49
CA LYS A 56 19.15 8.21 6.25
C LYS A 56 19.14 6.67 6.33
N TYR A 57 18.59 6.11 7.39
CA TYR A 57 18.55 4.65 7.57
C TYR A 57 17.90 3.94 6.38
N PHE A 58 16.75 4.41 5.91
CA PHE A 58 16.03 3.83 4.78
C PHE A 58 16.87 3.89 3.49
N LYS A 59 17.46 5.06 3.20
CA LYS A 59 18.38 5.22 2.07
C LYS A 59 19.53 4.22 2.14
N HIS A 60 20.24 4.16 3.27
CA HIS A 60 21.37 3.26 3.43
C HIS A 60 20.98 1.79 3.29
N SER A 61 19.82 1.39 3.82
CA SER A 61 19.33 0.02 3.67
C SER A 61 19.10 -0.39 2.21
N ILE A 62 18.68 0.54 1.35
CA ILE A 62 18.53 0.30 -0.08
C ILE A 62 19.89 0.30 -0.79
N GLU A 63 20.78 1.24 -0.43
CA GLU A 63 22.14 1.32 -0.97
C GLU A 63 22.97 0.07 -0.65
N GLU A 64 22.80 -0.54 0.54
CA GLU A 64 23.42 -1.81 0.92
C GLU A 64 23.00 -2.98 0.02
N LEU A 65 21.84 -2.90 -0.63
CA LEU A 65 21.39 -3.86 -1.64
C LEU A 65 22.02 -3.62 -3.02
N GLY A 66 22.83 -2.57 -3.17
CA GLY A 66 23.55 -2.23 -4.41
C GLY A 66 22.83 -1.25 -5.33
N PHE A 67 21.72 -0.63 -4.91
CA PHE A 67 21.00 0.36 -5.71
C PHE A 67 21.56 1.77 -5.54
N LYS A 68 21.42 2.58 -6.59
CA LYS A 68 21.56 4.03 -6.48
C LYS A 68 20.25 4.62 -5.97
N VAL A 69 20.30 5.38 -4.87
CA VAL A 69 19.12 5.99 -4.27
C VAL A 69 19.11 7.49 -4.48
N GLU A 70 18.01 8.00 -4.99
CA GLU A 70 17.75 9.43 -5.13
C GLU A 70 16.61 9.84 -4.18
N GLU A 71 16.92 10.79 -3.30
CA GLU A 71 15.94 11.33 -2.35
C GLU A 71 15.23 12.52 -2.99
N ILE A 72 13.90 12.46 -3.01
CA ILE A 72 13.05 13.55 -3.52
C ILE A 72 12.60 14.41 -2.34
N PRO A 73 12.94 15.71 -2.31
CA PRO A 73 12.46 16.62 -1.28
C PRO A 73 10.93 16.67 -1.21
N ASN A 74 10.41 16.83 0.00
CA ASN A 74 8.98 16.90 0.24
C ASN A 74 8.28 17.91 -0.66
N ASN A 75 7.21 17.48 -1.31
CA ASN A 75 6.38 18.31 -2.20
C ASN A 75 7.15 18.98 -3.34
N LYS A 76 8.20 18.33 -3.85
CA LYS A 76 8.96 18.79 -5.00
C LYS A 76 8.69 17.95 -6.22
N ARG A 77 7.94 18.51 -7.18
CA ARG A 77 7.71 17.88 -8.48
C ARG A 77 9.01 17.69 -9.23
N THR A 78 9.45 16.45 -9.42
CA THR A 78 10.73 16.04 -9.98
C THR A 78 10.55 15.42 -11.36
N ASN A 79 11.34 15.83 -12.33
CA ASN A 79 11.25 15.33 -13.71
C ASN A 79 11.88 13.95 -13.85
N LEU A 80 11.18 13.02 -14.48
CA LEU A 80 11.61 11.65 -14.81
C LEU A 80 11.62 11.42 -16.35
N GLY A 81 11.88 12.44 -17.12
CA GLY A 81 11.82 12.38 -18.58
C GLY A 81 10.46 12.83 -19.12
N LYS A 82 9.60 11.89 -19.54
CA LYS A 82 8.25 12.22 -20.04
C LYS A 82 7.21 12.37 -18.93
N THR A 83 7.55 11.98 -17.72
CA THR A 83 6.69 12.04 -16.53
C THR A 83 7.36 12.81 -15.41
N TRP A 84 6.60 13.16 -14.40
CA TRP A 84 7.06 13.75 -13.16
C TRP A 84 6.54 12.94 -11.98
N ILE A 85 7.32 12.93 -10.91
CA ILE A 85 6.88 12.42 -9.62
C ILE A 85 6.94 13.53 -8.57
N ASN A 86 5.93 13.58 -7.71
CA ASN A 86 5.94 14.41 -6.51
C ASN A 86 5.61 13.52 -5.31
N ILE A 87 6.52 13.45 -4.34
CA ILE A 87 6.32 12.67 -3.11
C ILE A 87 6.05 13.64 -1.97
N ILE A 88 4.96 13.44 -1.27
CA ILE A 88 4.49 14.39 -0.26
C ILE A 88 4.22 13.60 1.02
N ALA A 89 4.96 13.93 2.08
CA ALA A 89 4.73 13.31 3.39
C ALA A 89 3.29 13.57 3.84
N ALA A 90 2.67 12.55 4.39
CA ALA A 90 1.44 12.70 5.14
C ALA A 90 1.68 13.72 6.24
N ASP A 91 0.71 14.41 6.69
CA ASP A 91 0.73 15.54 7.61
C ASP A 91 2.04 15.74 8.41
N ASN A 92 2.31 16.94 8.86
CA ASN A 92 3.44 17.24 9.76
C ASN A 92 3.23 16.49 11.07
N CYS A 93 3.72 15.27 11.11
CA CYS A 93 3.84 14.41 12.25
C CYS A 93 3.17 14.95 13.53
N ASN A 94 1.83 14.94 13.59
CA ASN A 94 1.13 15.38 14.78
C ASN A 94 1.34 14.35 15.90
N PRO A 95 2.08 14.69 16.99
CA PRO A 95 2.42 13.74 18.04
C PRO A 95 1.21 13.07 18.68
N GLU A 96 0.11 13.81 18.83
CA GLU A 96 -1.11 13.28 19.43
C GLU A 96 -1.76 12.19 18.54
N ILE A 97 -1.72 12.38 17.23
CA ILE A 97 -2.25 11.42 16.26
C ILE A 97 -1.25 10.28 16.06
N CYS A 98 0.01 10.60 15.81
CA CYS A 98 1.06 9.60 15.58
C CYS A 98 1.21 8.65 16.75
N SER A 99 1.18 9.11 18.00
CA SER A 99 1.29 8.26 19.17
C SER A 99 0.11 7.30 19.34
N ARG A 100 -1.08 7.68 18.87
CA ARG A 100 -2.27 6.80 18.88
C ARG A 100 -2.25 5.76 17.78
N VAL A 101 -1.78 6.15 16.59
CA VAL A 101 -1.82 5.29 15.40
C VAL A 101 -0.57 4.43 15.28
N PHE A 102 0.61 4.97 15.55
CA PHE A 102 1.91 4.32 15.32
C PHE A 102 2.72 4.07 16.58
N GLY A 103 2.28 4.55 17.73
CA GLY A 103 3.02 4.41 18.99
C GLY A 103 4.38 5.10 19.00
N CYS A 104 4.64 6.02 18.07
CA CYS A 104 5.93 6.73 18.05
C CYS A 104 5.95 7.88 19.03
N ASN A 105 7.13 8.08 19.64
CA ASN A 105 7.40 9.17 20.58
C ASN A 105 8.69 9.86 20.15
N PHE A 106 8.56 10.81 19.22
CA PHE A 106 9.70 11.53 18.66
C PHE A 106 9.81 12.97 19.18
N ASP A 107 11.03 13.46 19.26
CA ASP A 107 11.32 14.86 19.53
C ASP A 107 11.26 15.69 18.22
N PHE A 108 10.09 16.20 17.89
CA PHE A 108 9.82 16.94 16.65
C PHE A 108 10.61 18.22 16.51
N ASN A 109 10.94 18.86 17.61
CA ASN A 109 11.70 20.11 17.60
C ASN A 109 13.13 19.90 17.09
N LYS A 110 13.61 18.66 17.16
CA LYS A 110 15.00 18.34 16.85
C LYS A 110 15.22 17.79 15.45
N PHE A 111 14.23 17.10 14.87
CA PHE A 111 14.41 16.30 13.66
C PHE A 111 13.51 16.66 12.48
N GLY A 112 12.62 17.63 12.61
CA GLY A 112 11.65 17.94 11.56
C GLY A 112 10.57 16.84 11.45
N THR A 113 9.96 16.68 10.26
CA THR A 113 8.96 15.63 10.06
C THR A 113 9.62 14.26 10.04
N ASN A 114 9.12 13.35 10.88
CA ASN A 114 9.51 11.93 10.91
C ASN A 114 8.40 11.04 10.32
N GLN A 115 7.37 11.63 9.70
CA GLN A 115 6.30 10.88 9.10
C GLN A 115 6.85 10.01 7.96
N ILE A 116 6.69 8.70 8.09
CA ILE A 116 7.14 7.73 7.09
C ILE A 116 6.15 7.57 5.95
N ASP A 117 4.84 7.75 6.24
CA ASP A 117 3.80 7.62 5.23
C ASP A 117 3.80 8.80 4.27
N THR A 118 3.77 8.51 3.00
CA THR A 118 3.83 9.50 1.93
C THR A 118 2.73 9.22 0.90
N PHE A 119 2.25 10.29 0.27
CA PHE A 119 1.53 10.21 -0.99
C PHE A 119 2.51 10.31 -2.15
N SER A 120 2.16 9.72 -3.27
CA SER A 120 2.84 10.02 -4.52
C SER A 120 1.87 10.52 -5.59
N VAL A 121 2.31 11.52 -6.33
CA VAL A 121 1.63 12.03 -7.51
C VAL A 121 2.53 11.79 -8.71
N ILE A 122 2.03 11.07 -9.70
CA ILE A 122 2.72 10.86 -10.98
C ILE A 122 1.90 11.54 -12.05
N ASP A 123 2.53 12.39 -12.84
CA ASP A 123 1.86 13.12 -13.92
C ASP A 123 2.71 13.21 -15.19
N ASN A 124 2.06 13.42 -16.34
CA ASN A 124 2.70 13.66 -17.64
C ASN A 124 2.26 15.00 -18.24
N ASN A 125 1.79 15.96 -17.43
CA ASN A 125 1.11 17.23 -17.72
C ASN A 125 -0.34 17.10 -18.21
N ASP A 126 -0.74 15.98 -18.79
CA ASP A 126 -2.11 15.77 -19.29
C ASP A 126 -2.94 14.91 -18.33
N GLN A 127 -2.32 13.92 -17.73
CA GLN A 127 -2.93 12.94 -16.84
C GLN A 127 -2.22 12.93 -15.49
N VAL A 128 -3.00 12.71 -14.42
CA VAL A 128 -2.52 12.71 -13.04
C VAL A 128 -2.99 11.43 -12.34
N ILE A 129 -2.03 10.71 -11.78
CA ILE A 129 -2.27 9.56 -10.90
C ILE A 129 -1.85 9.96 -9.48
N VAL A 130 -2.72 9.72 -8.52
CA VAL A 130 -2.41 9.86 -7.09
C VAL A 130 -2.43 8.50 -6.44
N ASN A 131 -1.42 8.21 -5.62
CA ASN A 131 -1.38 7.00 -4.80
C ASN A 131 -1.33 7.40 -3.32
N THR A 132 -2.32 6.95 -2.54
CA THR A 132 -2.36 7.21 -1.10
C THR A 132 -1.38 6.34 -0.32
N ASN A 133 -0.82 5.30 -0.95
CA ASN A 133 -0.06 4.26 -0.26
C ASN A 133 -0.81 3.75 0.98
N ASP A 134 -0.12 3.56 2.10
CA ASP A 134 -0.70 3.12 3.38
C ASP A 134 -1.12 4.27 4.29
N CYS A 135 -1.09 5.51 3.78
CA CYS A 135 -1.33 6.68 4.60
C CYS A 135 -2.72 6.65 5.26
N PRO A 136 -2.82 6.57 6.60
CA PRO A 136 -4.09 6.64 7.29
C PRO A 136 -4.75 8.00 7.10
N TYR A 137 -6.07 7.99 6.93
CA TYR A 137 -6.83 9.22 6.67
C TYR A 137 -6.66 10.28 7.76
N GLU A 138 -6.56 9.87 9.04
CA GLU A 138 -6.43 10.80 10.16
C GLU A 138 -5.21 11.71 10.06
N ILE A 139 -4.11 11.19 9.53
CA ILE A 139 -2.87 11.97 9.38
C ILE A 139 -2.69 12.51 7.96
N GLY A 140 -3.38 11.94 6.98
CA GLY A 140 -3.22 12.28 5.57
C GLY A 140 -4.21 13.28 5.01
N GLN A 141 -5.33 13.57 5.70
CA GLN A 141 -6.41 14.38 5.13
C GLN A 141 -5.98 15.81 4.75
N SER A 142 -5.11 16.44 5.55
CA SER A 142 -4.61 17.79 5.24
C SER A 142 -3.73 17.80 4.00
N THR A 143 -2.84 16.81 3.90
CA THR A 143 -1.98 16.62 2.72
C THR A 143 -2.81 16.24 1.49
N ALA A 144 -3.84 15.43 1.62
CA ALA A 144 -4.74 15.09 0.53
C ALA A 144 -5.44 16.34 -0.04
N LYS A 145 -5.91 17.25 0.83
CA LYS A 145 -6.48 18.55 0.42
C LYS A 145 -5.45 19.42 -0.31
N LEU A 146 -4.23 19.51 0.21
CA LEU A 146 -3.12 20.23 -0.43
C LEU A 146 -2.82 19.66 -1.83
N ILE A 147 -2.76 18.34 -1.97
CA ILE A 147 -2.57 17.69 -3.27
C ILE A 147 -3.71 18.04 -4.22
N LYS A 148 -4.97 17.99 -3.76
CA LYS A 148 -6.13 18.35 -4.57
C LYS A 148 -6.10 19.81 -5.04
N GLU A 149 -5.62 20.73 -4.22
CA GLU A 149 -5.42 22.14 -4.61
C GLU A 149 -4.33 22.29 -5.67
N GLN A 150 -3.22 21.56 -5.55
CA GLN A 150 -2.11 21.58 -6.52
C GLN A 150 -2.46 20.85 -7.82
N TYR A 151 -3.23 19.77 -7.73
CA TYR A 151 -3.65 18.92 -8.84
C TYR A 151 -5.19 18.83 -8.90
N PRO A 152 -5.86 19.88 -9.41
CA PRO A 152 -7.33 19.95 -9.36
C PRO A 152 -8.04 18.87 -10.20
N LYS A 153 -7.36 18.31 -11.21
CA LYS A 153 -7.86 17.22 -12.05
C LYS A 153 -7.04 15.97 -11.81
N ILE A 154 -7.66 14.94 -11.28
CA ILE A 154 -7.03 13.65 -11.02
C ILE A 154 -7.71 12.61 -11.90
N ASP A 155 -6.93 11.92 -12.72
CA ASP A 155 -7.43 10.91 -13.64
C ASP A 155 -7.62 9.56 -12.99
N LEU A 156 -6.69 9.18 -12.10
CA LEU A 156 -6.74 7.93 -11.35
C LEU A 156 -6.26 8.12 -9.91
N LEU A 157 -7.03 7.63 -8.97
CA LEU A 157 -6.64 7.49 -7.57
C LEU A 157 -6.43 6.02 -7.24
N LEU A 158 -5.25 5.67 -6.77
CA LEU A 158 -4.97 4.41 -6.11
C LEU A 158 -5.27 4.60 -4.62
N ALA A 159 -6.43 4.10 -4.18
CA ALA A 159 -6.94 4.35 -2.84
C ALA A 159 -6.65 3.16 -1.91
N GLY A 160 -5.87 3.36 -0.86
CA GLY A 160 -5.66 2.38 0.19
C GLY A 160 -7.00 2.04 0.87
N TYR A 161 -7.42 0.78 0.82
CA TYR A 161 -8.70 0.32 1.36
C TYR A 161 -8.55 -0.75 2.46
N SER A 162 -7.32 -1.17 2.69
CA SER A 162 -6.95 -2.20 3.65
C SER A 162 -5.63 -1.81 4.31
N GLY A 163 -5.15 -2.55 5.29
CA GLY A 163 -3.89 -2.24 5.96
C GLY A 163 -3.23 -3.47 6.56
N ALA A 164 -1.93 -3.62 6.34
CA ALA A 164 -1.14 -4.71 6.84
C ALA A 164 -0.83 -4.52 8.34
N SER A 165 -1.57 -5.20 9.23
CA SER A 165 -1.40 -5.08 10.67
C SER A 165 -1.81 -6.37 11.38
N ASP A 166 -1.04 -6.75 12.40
CA ASP A 166 -1.32 -7.91 13.26
C ASP A 166 -2.52 -7.71 14.18
N TYR A 167 -2.89 -6.47 14.46
CA TYR A 167 -4.02 -6.17 15.31
C TYR A 167 -5.34 -6.39 14.55
N PRO A 168 -6.34 -7.01 15.16
CA PRO A 168 -6.35 -7.62 16.49
C PRO A 168 -5.99 -9.11 16.49
N CYS A 169 -5.70 -9.72 15.32
CA CYS A 169 -5.66 -11.17 15.15
C CYS A 169 -4.58 -11.86 16.02
N SER A 170 -3.41 -11.24 16.15
CA SER A 170 -2.27 -11.79 16.92
C SER A 170 -2.25 -11.35 18.40
N PHE A 171 -3.17 -10.51 18.82
CA PHE A 171 -3.23 -9.99 20.18
C PHE A 171 -3.99 -10.95 21.12
N ASP A 172 -3.62 -10.96 22.39
CA ASP A 172 -4.29 -11.76 23.43
C ASP A 172 -5.54 -11.02 23.92
N LEU A 173 -6.61 -11.16 23.15
CA LEU A 173 -7.93 -10.59 23.42
C LEU A 173 -8.96 -11.71 23.50
N GLU A 174 -10.01 -11.51 24.28
CA GLU A 174 -11.19 -12.37 24.25
C GLU A 174 -11.77 -12.44 22.82
N ILE A 175 -12.30 -13.60 22.42
CA ILE A 175 -12.76 -13.83 21.05
C ILE A 175 -13.78 -12.78 20.59
N SER A 176 -14.76 -12.44 21.45
CA SER A 176 -15.77 -11.44 21.14
C SER A 176 -15.19 -10.03 20.96
N GLU A 177 -14.18 -9.68 21.74
CA GLU A 177 -13.47 -8.41 21.60
C GLU A 177 -12.65 -8.41 20.31
N LYS A 178 -11.94 -9.49 20.02
CA LYS A 178 -11.17 -9.66 18.79
C LYS A 178 -12.04 -9.53 17.53
N GLU A 179 -13.22 -10.13 17.52
CA GLU A 179 -14.19 -10.02 16.43
C GLU A 179 -14.71 -8.59 16.26
N LYS A 180 -15.01 -7.91 17.39
CA LYS A 180 -15.44 -6.52 17.39
C LYS A 180 -14.34 -5.60 16.81
N GLU A 181 -13.11 -5.77 17.28
CA GLU A 181 -11.98 -4.96 16.82
C GLU A 181 -11.62 -5.23 15.36
N ALA A 182 -11.72 -6.49 14.91
CA ALA A 182 -11.55 -6.83 13.51
C ALA A 182 -12.61 -6.15 12.62
N LYS A 183 -13.86 -6.12 13.08
CA LYS A 183 -14.92 -5.40 12.37
C LYS A 183 -14.66 -3.89 12.33
N ASN A 184 -14.33 -3.28 13.47
CA ASN A 184 -14.03 -1.85 13.58
C ASN A 184 -12.89 -1.44 12.64
N LYS A 185 -11.82 -2.24 12.61
CA LYS A 185 -10.66 -2.03 11.72
C LYS A 185 -11.09 -2.05 10.25
N LYS A 186 -11.86 -3.07 9.85
CA LYS A 186 -12.35 -3.21 8.47
C LYS A 186 -13.22 -2.02 8.06
N ASP A 187 -14.22 -1.71 8.87
CA ASP A 187 -15.17 -0.62 8.60
C ASP A 187 -14.44 0.72 8.47
N LYS A 188 -13.48 0.98 9.37
CA LYS A 188 -12.67 2.19 9.34
C LYS A 188 -11.84 2.30 8.06
N ARG A 189 -11.13 1.25 7.66
CA ARG A 189 -10.30 1.28 6.44
C ARG A 189 -11.12 1.51 5.17
N LEU A 190 -12.29 0.90 5.10
CA LEU A 190 -13.21 1.13 3.99
C LEU A 190 -13.73 2.57 3.96
N GLN A 191 -14.05 3.15 5.12
CA GLN A 191 -14.46 4.55 5.22
C GLN A 191 -13.32 5.50 4.85
N ASP A 192 -12.09 5.25 5.31
CA ASP A 192 -10.89 6.04 4.94
C ASP A 192 -10.72 6.12 3.41
N ALA A 193 -10.96 5.01 2.71
CA ALA A 193 -10.89 4.99 1.25
C ALA A 193 -12.00 5.85 0.60
N VAL A 194 -13.22 5.78 1.11
CA VAL A 194 -14.33 6.65 0.67
C VAL A 194 -13.97 8.12 0.88
N ASP A 195 -13.46 8.47 2.05
CA ASP A 195 -13.11 9.85 2.42
C ASP A 195 -11.99 10.40 1.51
N TYR A 196 -10.98 9.59 1.20
CA TYR A 196 -9.96 9.97 0.22
C TYR A 196 -10.53 10.17 -1.19
N ILE A 197 -11.40 9.25 -1.66
CA ILE A 197 -12.04 9.40 -2.97
C ILE A 197 -12.87 10.69 -3.02
N GLN A 198 -13.56 11.06 -1.94
CA GLN A 198 -14.34 12.29 -1.86
C GLN A 198 -13.45 13.55 -1.87
N ILE A 199 -12.29 13.55 -1.16
CA ILE A 199 -11.35 14.69 -1.20
C ILE A 199 -10.74 14.83 -2.59
N PHE A 200 -10.19 13.74 -3.14
CA PHE A 200 -9.48 13.78 -4.41
C PHE A 200 -10.40 13.94 -5.61
N ASP A 201 -11.64 13.55 -5.50
CA ASP A 201 -12.64 13.62 -6.55
C ASP A 201 -12.06 13.22 -7.93
N PRO A 202 -11.52 11.99 -8.06
CA PRO A 202 -10.83 11.54 -9.27
C PRO A 202 -11.84 11.11 -10.35
N LYS A 203 -11.45 11.10 -11.63
CA LYS A 203 -12.27 10.49 -12.68
C LYS A 203 -12.46 9.00 -12.48
N HIS A 204 -11.38 8.33 -12.07
CA HIS A 204 -11.36 6.91 -11.77
C HIS A 204 -10.68 6.65 -10.43
N TYR A 205 -11.12 5.62 -9.72
CA TYR A 205 -10.45 5.15 -8.52
C TYR A 205 -10.27 3.63 -8.56
N MET A 206 -9.25 3.15 -7.89
CA MET A 206 -8.95 1.73 -7.75
C MET A 206 -8.62 1.42 -6.29
N PRO A 207 -9.31 0.44 -5.67
CA PRO A 207 -8.88 -0.07 -4.37
C PRO A 207 -7.48 -0.66 -4.51
N PHE A 208 -6.54 -0.21 -3.69
CA PHE A 208 -5.13 -0.51 -3.83
C PHE A 208 -4.49 -0.83 -2.49
N ALA A 209 -3.52 -1.75 -2.49
CA ALA A 209 -2.67 -2.13 -1.36
C ALA A 209 -3.34 -2.82 -0.15
N GLY A 210 -2.50 -3.31 0.75
CA GLY A 210 -2.88 -3.80 2.08
C GLY A 210 -3.39 -5.24 2.15
N ARG A 211 -3.35 -6.02 1.07
CA ARG A 211 -3.93 -7.36 1.06
C ARG A 211 -2.87 -8.46 1.23
N TYR A 212 -3.09 -9.30 2.24
CA TYR A 212 -2.25 -10.46 2.50
C TYR A 212 -3.07 -11.61 3.12
N VAL A 213 -2.53 -12.81 3.08
CA VAL A 213 -3.04 -13.99 3.78
C VAL A 213 -1.98 -14.55 4.71
N LEU A 214 -2.40 -15.12 5.83
CA LEU A 214 -1.50 -15.68 6.82
C LEU A 214 -1.09 -17.10 6.45
N GLY A 215 0.18 -17.45 6.68
CA GLY A 215 0.74 -18.79 6.48
C GLY A 215 1.10 -19.49 7.77
N GLY A 216 1.52 -20.75 7.64
CA GLY A 216 1.94 -21.60 8.74
C GLY A 216 0.90 -21.70 9.86
N LYS A 217 1.36 -21.70 11.09
CA LYS A 217 0.49 -21.76 12.28
C LYS A 217 -0.45 -20.55 12.47
N LEU A 218 -0.23 -19.44 11.75
CA LEU A 218 -1.06 -18.25 11.82
C LEU A 218 -2.34 -18.35 10.97
N THR A 219 -2.49 -19.35 10.12
CA THR A 219 -3.68 -19.48 9.25
C THR A 219 -4.98 -19.54 10.03
N SER A 220 -4.99 -20.08 11.26
CA SER A 220 -6.14 -20.09 12.14
C SER A 220 -6.62 -18.70 12.59
N LEU A 221 -5.77 -17.69 12.50
CA LEU A 221 -6.05 -16.30 12.87
C LEU A 221 -6.70 -15.49 11.74
N MET A 222 -6.75 -16.04 10.52
CA MET A 222 -7.31 -15.35 9.34
C MET A 222 -8.69 -14.75 9.57
N LYS A 223 -9.56 -15.44 10.29
CA LYS A 223 -10.94 -15.00 10.59
C LYS A 223 -11.03 -13.73 11.43
N HIS A 224 -9.94 -13.39 12.13
CA HIS A 224 -9.85 -12.21 13.01
C HIS A 224 -8.95 -11.11 12.46
N LYS A 225 -8.54 -11.20 11.20
CA LYS A 225 -7.59 -10.24 10.59
C LYS A 225 -8.17 -8.83 10.46
N GLY A 226 -9.48 -8.71 10.27
CA GLY A 226 -10.13 -7.41 10.15
C GLY A 226 -9.80 -6.66 8.86
N GLU A 227 -9.62 -7.40 7.77
CA GLU A 227 -9.30 -6.85 6.46
C GLU A 227 -10.34 -7.29 5.43
N PRO A 228 -10.83 -6.38 4.58
CA PRO A 228 -11.75 -6.75 3.52
C PRO A 228 -11.03 -7.57 2.43
N THR A 229 -11.78 -8.40 1.72
CA THR A 229 -11.32 -8.91 0.43
C THR A 229 -11.37 -7.79 -0.61
N LEU A 230 -10.75 -8.00 -1.78
CA LEU A 230 -10.81 -7.02 -2.87
C LEU A 230 -12.27 -6.79 -3.31
N ASP A 231 -13.04 -7.87 -3.43
CA ASP A 231 -14.45 -7.79 -3.82
C ASP A 231 -15.31 -7.07 -2.76
N GLU A 232 -15.10 -7.37 -1.47
CA GLU A 232 -15.78 -6.64 -0.39
C GLU A 232 -15.44 -5.14 -0.41
N GLY A 233 -14.15 -4.81 -0.55
CA GLY A 233 -13.72 -3.43 -0.62
C GLY A 233 -14.27 -2.70 -1.84
N PHE A 234 -14.18 -3.32 -3.02
CA PHE A 234 -14.68 -2.72 -4.24
C PHE A 234 -16.20 -2.52 -4.21
N ASN A 235 -16.97 -3.51 -3.76
CA ASN A 235 -18.42 -3.39 -3.63
C ASN A 235 -18.81 -2.28 -2.64
N TYR A 236 -18.11 -2.18 -1.50
CA TYR A 236 -18.34 -1.10 -0.56
C TYR A 236 -18.11 0.28 -1.20
N LEU A 237 -17.05 0.43 -1.97
CA LEU A 237 -16.78 1.68 -2.69
C LEU A 237 -17.83 1.98 -3.77
N LEU A 238 -18.30 0.96 -4.51
CA LEU A 238 -19.36 1.13 -5.50
C LEU A 238 -20.67 1.63 -4.88
N GLU A 239 -20.99 1.16 -3.67
CA GLU A 239 -22.22 1.54 -2.94
C GLU A 239 -22.12 2.96 -2.33
N ASN A 240 -20.92 3.42 -1.96
CA ASN A 240 -20.73 4.67 -1.23
C ASN A 240 -20.19 5.83 -2.08
N ILE A 241 -19.80 5.58 -3.34
CA ILE A 241 -19.28 6.59 -4.27
C ILE A 241 -20.23 6.73 -5.46
N ASN A 242 -20.46 7.96 -5.88
CA ASN A 242 -21.26 8.23 -7.08
C ASN A 242 -20.54 7.78 -8.36
N GLN A 243 -20.95 6.65 -8.94
CA GLN A 243 -20.32 6.02 -10.08
C GLN A 243 -20.51 6.79 -11.40
N GLU A 244 -21.45 7.72 -11.48
CA GLU A 244 -21.59 8.60 -12.65
C GLU A 244 -20.47 9.63 -12.71
N LYS A 245 -19.97 10.04 -11.54
CA LYS A 245 -18.91 11.04 -11.39
C LYS A 245 -17.53 10.41 -11.28
N ASN A 246 -17.38 9.40 -10.43
CA ASN A 246 -16.11 8.75 -10.09
C ASN A 246 -16.25 7.26 -10.37
N LYS A 247 -15.57 6.75 -11.40
CA LYS A 247 -15.71 5.35 -11.82
C LYS A 247 -14.74 4.42 -11.09
N GLY A 248 -15.29 3.40 -10.47
CA GLY A 248 -14.49 2.33 -9.85
C GLY A 248 -13.84 1.42 -10.90
N ILE A 249 -12.60 1.04 -10.65
CA ILE A 249 -11.83 0.10 -11.46
C ILE A 249 -11.25 -0.96 -10.55
N VAL A 250 -11.24 -2.20 -11.01
CA VAL A 250 -10.54 -3.30 -10.38
C VAL A 250 -9.85 -4.15 -11.44
N LEU A 251 -8.66 -4.67 -11.13
CA LEU A 251 -7.83 -5.39 -12.08
C LEU A 251 -7.50 -6.80 -11.57
N ASN A 252 -7.38 -7.72 -12.50
CA ASN A 252 -6.75 -9.02 -12.23
C ASN A 252 -5.22 -8.86 -12.17
N ILE A 253 -4.53 -9.88 -11.64
CA ILE A 253 -3.07 -9.99 -11.73
C ILE A 253 -2.66 -9.90 -13.21
N LYS A 254 -1.61 -9.13 -13.52
CA LYS A 254 -1.07 -8.86 -14.86
C LYS A 254 -2.02 -8.13 -15.81
N SER A 255 -3.14 -7.62 -15.33
CA SER A 255 -4.00 -6.72 -16.12
C SER A 255 -3.60 -5.26 -15.92
N TYR A 256 -3.96 -4.42 -16.87
CA TYR A 256 -3.74 -2.97 -16.81
C TYR A 256 -5.00 -2.19 -17.15
N PHE A 257 -5.02 -0.95 -16.72
CA PHE A 257 -6.00 0.06 -17.12
C PHE A 257 -5.31 1.13 -17.97
N ASP A 258 -5.82 1.34 -19.15
CA ASP A 258 -5.31 2.34 -20.08
C ASP A 258 -5.99 3.68 -19.82
N LEU A 259 -5.20 4.70 -19.45
CA LEU A 259 -5.71 6.04 -19.13
C LEU A 259 -6.17 6.83 -20.35
N ASP A 260 -5.76 6.48 -21.56
CA ASP A 260 -6.21 7.15 -22.78
C ASP A 260 -7.54 6.57 -23.25
N THR A 261 -7.62 5.26 -23.41
CA THR A 261 -8.82 4.58 -23.88
C THR A 261 -9.88 4.39 -22.81
N LYS A 262 -9.52 4.51 -21.51
CA LYS A 262 -10.38 4.24 -20.35
C LYS A 262 -10.87 2.80 -20.28
N GLN A 263 -10.05 1.87 -20.76
CA GLN A 263 -10.38 0.45 -20.81
C GLN A 263 -9.40 -0.39 -19.99
N THR A 264 -9.92 -1.48 -19.43
CA THR A 264 -9.10 -2.52 -18.80
C THR A 264 -8.70 -3.55 -19.87
N SER A 265 -7.48 -4.11 -19.74
CA SER A 265 -6.96 -5.12 -20.67
C SER A 265 -7.75 -6.44 -20.65
N ALA A 266 -8.47 -6.72 -19.56
CA ALA A 266 -9.33 -7.88 -19.40
C ALA A 266 -10.49 -7.58 -18.43
N PRO A 267 -11.62 -8.28 -18.55
CA PRO A 267 -12.67 -8.23 -17.53
C PRO A 267 -12.15 -8.71 -16.19
N TYR A 268 -12.61 -8.08 -15.12
CA TYR A 268 -12.29 -8.54 -13.76
C TYR A 268 -12.99 -9.87 -13.46
N ILE A 269 -12.25 -10.78 -12.85
CA ILE A 269 -12.73 -12.07 -12.37
C ILE A 269 -12.71 -12.04 -10.84
N PRO A 270 -13.89 -12.06 -10.19
CA PRO A 270 -13.97 -12.09 -8.73
C PRO A 270 -13.22 -13.27 -8.11
N GLU A 271 -12.75 -13.07 -6.90
CA GLU A 271 -12.02 -14.09 -6.18
C GLU A 271 -12.93 -15.30 -5.83
N ASN A 272 -12.43 -16.49 -6.12
CA ASN A 272 -13.09 -17.72 -5.67
C ASN A 272 -12.74 -17.98 -4.20
N ILE A 273 -13.67 -17.67 -3.30
CA ILE A 273 -13.49 -17.83 -1.85
C ILE A 273 -13.16 -19.28 -1.48
N GLN A 274 -13.80 -20.27 -2.14
CA GLN A 274 -13.57 -21.69 -1.83
C GLN A 274 -12.15 -22.13 -2.23
N GLU A 275 -11.67 -21.68 -3.38
CA GLU A 275 -10.29 -21.95 -3.81
C GLU A 275 -9.29 -21.26 -2.88
N ARG A 276 -9.57 -20.04 -2.44
CA ARG A 276 -8.74 -19.33 -1.46
C ARG A 276 -8.63 -20.10 -0.16
N GLU A 277 -9.77 -20.47 0.43
CA GLU A 277 -9.81 -21.23 1.68
C GLU A 277 -9.07 -22.56 1.54
N HIS A 278 -9.29 -23.27 0.42
CA HIS A 278 -8.59 -24.51 0.12
C HIS A 278 -7.08 -24.30 0.05
N TYR A 279 -6.61 -23.25 -0.63
CA TYR A 279 -5.18 -22.91 -0.75
C TYR A 279 -4.57 -22.58 0.63
N ILE A 280 -5.25 -21.75 1.43
CA ILE A 280 -4.81 -21.43 2.79
C ILE A 280 -4.69 -22.70 3.65
N GLN A 281 -5.70 -23.54 3.65
CA GLN A 281 -5.77 -24.74 4.49
C GLN A 281 -4.79 -25.83 4.06
N ASN A 282 -4.60 -26.05 2.77
CA ASN A 282 -3.87 -27.19 2.25
C ASN A 282 -2.44 -26.88 1.80
N VAL A 283 -2.13 -25.61 1.53
CA VAL A 283 -0.79 -25.18 1.10
C VAL A 283 -0.16 -24.29 2.15
N LEU A 284 -0.75 -23.12 2.43
CA LEU A 284 -0.09 -22.13 3.28
C LEU A 284 0.03 -22.57 4.74
N SER A 285 -0.95 -23.30 5.27
CA SER A 285 -0.92 -23.81 6.66
C SER A 285 0.27 -24.74 6.95
N LYS A 286 0.84 -25.37 5.91
CA LYS A 286 1.97 -26.31 6.02
C LYS A 286 3.33 -25.65 5.93
N LEU A 287 3.37 -24.37 5.60
CA LEU A 287 4.63 -23.64 5.47
C LEU A 287 5.25 -23.40 6.84
N LYS A 288 6.57 -23.43 6.88
CA LYS A 288 7.37 -23.03 8.04
C LYS A 288 7.74 -21.56 7.93
N PHE A 289 7.91 -20.92 9.07
CA PHE A 289 8.46 -19.58 9.09
C PHE A 289 9.97 -19.60 8.87
N ASP A 290 10.52 -18.56 8.27
CA ASP A 290 11.94 -18.47 7.95
C ASP A 290 12.82 -18.70 9.22
N TYR A 291 12.41 -18.21 10.39
CA TYR A 291 13.16 -18.40 11.63
C TYR A 291 13.13 -19.86 12.16
N GLU A 292 12.12 -20.65 11.78
CA GLU A 292 12.04 -22.07 12.16
C GLU A 292 13.03 -22.89 11.35
N GLU A 293 13.31 -22.49 10.11
CA GLU A 293 14.34 -23.11 9.27
C GLU A 293 15.75 -22.73 9.74
N LEU A 294 15.94 -21.48 10.18
CA LEU A 294 17.23 -21.02 10.70
C LEU A 294 17.64 -21.72 12.00
N LYS A 295 16.69 -22.11 12.85
CA LYS A 295 16.96 -22.86 14.09
C LYS A 295 17.42 -24.29 13.88
N GLN A 296 17.27 -24.83 12.66
CA GLN A 296 17.67 -26.21 12.31
C GLN A 296 19.10 -26.27 11.71
N LYS A 297 19.73 -25.13 11.49
CA LYS A 297 21.13 -24.97 11.07
C LYS A 297 22.02 -24.62 12.27
#